data_b156cc8b6c517c25334099f2abb949d0
#
_entry.id   b156cc8b6c517c25334099f2abb949d0
#
_cell.length_a   1.000
_cell.length_b   1.000
_cell.length_c   1.000
_cell.angle_alpha   90.00
_cell.angle_beta   90.00
_cell.angle_gamma   90.00
#
_symmetry.space_group_name_H-M   'P 1'
#
loop_
_entity.id
_entity.type
_entity.pdbx_description
1 polymer ?
#
loop_
_entity_poly.entity_id
_entity_poly.type
_entity_poly.pdbx_seq_one_letter_code
_entity_poly.pdbx_strand_id
1 'polypeptide(L)'
;MSIIAIDYGTHKSGIAYAVEGFAFAHKTIATPEIIPFLLEYIDEKKARTLILGMPYNIDGSISKHAKRVLGFQNILHKTFPEIRVILHDERLTTSEASLSGVDDIDAESARLILLDYIENH
;
A
#
# COMPACT_ATOMS: atom_id res chain seq x y z
N MET A 1 8.39 -1.32 -15.77
CA MET A 1 8.26 -0.53 -14.54
C MET A 1 7.40 -1.23 -13.55
N SER A 2 7.71 -1.16 -12.28
CA SER A 2 6.90 -1.79 -11.26
C SER A 2 6.23 -0.75 -10.36
N ILE A 3 5.16 -1.18 -9.71
CA ILE A 3 4.39 -0.38 -8.77
C ILE A 3 4.45 -1.09 -7.43
N ILE A 4 4.63 -0.36 -6.35
CA ILE A 4 4.62 -0.91 -5.00
C ILE A 4 3.37 -0.40 -4.29
N ALA A 5 2.65 -1.28 -3.60
CA ALA A 5 1.51 -0.91 -2.79
C ALA A 5 1.82 -1.17 -1.32
N ILE A 6 1.33 -0.31 -0.47
CA ILE A 6 1.51 -0.41 0.97
C ILE A 6 0.14 -0.31 1.63
N ASP A 7 -0.18 -1.31 2.44
CA ASP A 7 -1.32 -1.26 3.35
C ASP A 7 -0.76 -0.85 4.70
N TYR A 8 -0.82 0.46 4.98
CA TYR A 8 -0.18 1.06 6.14
C TYR A 8 -0.96 0.75 7.42
N GLY A 9 -0.30 0.11 8.38
CA GLY A 9 -0.88 -0.17 9.69
C GLY A 9 -0.11 0.55 10.79
N THR A 10 -0.69 0.62 11.98
CA THR A 10 -0.07 1.29 13.12
C THR A 10 1.20 0.57 13.57
N HIS A 11 1.18 -0.75 13.60
CA HIS A 11 2.30 -1.56 14.08
C HIS A 11 3.00 -2.34 12.98
N LYS A 12 2.24 -2.83 12.02
CA LYS A 12 2.78 -3.59 10.90
C LYS A 12 2.06 -3.18 9.62
N SER A 13 2.72 -3.33 8.50
CA SER A 13 2.21 -2.90 7.21
C SER A 13 2.46 -3.95 6.16
N GLY A 14 1.50 -4.12 5.24
CA GLY A 14 1.63 -5.07 4.14
C GLY A 14 2.26 -4.43 2.93
N ILE A 15 3.06 -5.21 2.22
CA ILE A 15 3.75 -4.77 1.01
C ILE A 15 3.37 -5.70 -0.13
N ALA A 16 3.04 -5.11 -1.27
CA ALA A 16 2.78 -5.81 -2.52
C ALA A 16 3.45 -5.06 -3.67
N TYR A 17 3.62 -5.74 -4.78
CA TYR A 17 4.19 -5.11 -5.97
C TYR A 17 3.48 -5.62 -7.22
N ALA A 18 3.56 -4.84 -8.29
CA ALA A 18 3.02 -5.24 -9.57
C ALA A 18 4.09 -5.10 -10.64
N VAL A 19 4.14 -6.08 -11.53
CA VAL A 19 5.00 -6.07 -12.70
C VAL A 19 4.14 -6.50 -13.88
N GLU A 20 4.17 -5.69 -14.94
CA GLU A 20 3.44 -6.00 -16.18
C GLU A 20 1.95 -6.29 -15.98
N GLY A 21 1.34 -5.56 -15.06
CA GLY A 21 -0.11 -5.68 -14.81
C GLY A 21 -0.51 -6.78 -13.84
N PHE A 22 0.45 -7.54 -13.32
CA PHE A 22 0.18 -8.60 -12.34
C PHE A 22 0.58 -8.16 -10.95
N ALA A 23 -0.32 -8.33 -9.98
CA ALA A 23 -0.10 -7.96 -8.59
C ALA A 23 0.30 -9.17 -7.75
N PHE A 24 1.33 -9.00 -6.92
CA PHE A 24 1.86 -10.06 -6.05
C PHE A 24 1.98 -9.54 -4.61
N ALA A 25 1.54 -10.34 -3.66
CA ALA A 25 1.81 -10.06 -2.25
C ALA A 25 3.30 -10.32 -1.99
N HIS A 26 3.95 -9.41 -1.25
CA HIS A 26 5.36 -9.60 -0.92
C HIS A 26 5.53 -10.08 0.51
N LYS A 27 5.29 -9.20 1.49
CA LYS A 27 5.37 -9.57 2.89
C LYS A 27 4.78 -8.48 3.79
N THR A 28 4.62 -8.81 5.05
CA THR A 28 4.28 -7.83 6.10
C THR A 28 5.56 -7.46 6.83
N ILE A 29 5.74 -6.18 7.09
CA ILE A 29 6.90 -5.68 7.82
C ILE A 29 6.44 -4.79 8.98
N ALA A 30 7.31 -4.61 9.97
CA ALA A 30 7.02 -3.68 11.05
C ALA A 30 6.97 -2.26 10.48
N THR A 31 5.97 -1.49 10.85
CA THR A 31 5.76 -0.17 10.29
C THR A 31 6.97 0.76 10.41
N PRO A 32 7.73 0.79 11.54
CA PRO A 32 8.94 1.60 11.61
C PRO A 32 10.05 1.19 10.61
N GLU A 33 9.95 0.00 10.05
CA GLU A 33 10.95 -0.51 9.10
C GLU A 33 10.62 -0.16 7.65
N ILE A 34 9.47 0.48 7.37
CA ILE A 34 9.04 0.71 6.00
C ILE A 34 10.04 1.57 5.22
N ILE A 35 10.48 2.69 5.79
CA ILE A 35 11.39 3.59 5.06
C ILE A 35 12.73 2.94 4.76
N PRO A 36 13.43 2.31 5.71
CA PRO A 36 14.66 1.57 5.39
C PRO A 36 14.42 0.47 4.34
N PHE A 37 13.29 -0.21 4.44
CA PHE A 37 12.93 -1.24 3.47
C PHE A 37 12.75 -0.66 2.07
N LEU A 38 12.02 0.46 1.95
CA LEU A 38 11.74 1.08 0.66
C LEU A 38 12.99 1.65 -0.01
N LEU A 39 13.97 2.11 0.76
CA LEU A 39 15.21 2.63 0.20
C LEU A 39 15.90 1.62 -0.71
N GLU A 40 15.82 0.33 -0.35
CA GLU A 40 16.37 -0.74 -1.16
C GLU A 40 15.36 -1.31 -2.15
N TYR A 41 14.11 -1.48 -1.71
CA TYR A 41 13.10 -2.17 -2.49
C TYR A 41 12.65 -1.38 -3.73
N ILE A 42 12.55 -0.06 -3.61
CA ILE A 42 12.21 0.80 -4.74
C ILE A 42 13.26 0.65 -5.84
N ASP A 43 14.52 0.62 -5.46
CA ASP A 43 15.62 0.48 -6.41
C ASP A 43 15.64 -0.94 -7.01
N GLU A 44 15.48 -1.96 -6.17
CA GLU A 44 15.45 -3.35 -6.62
C GLU A 44 14.33 -3.59 -7.64
N LYS A 45 13.15 -3.07 -7.39
CA LYS A 45 11.99 -3.25 -8.26
C LYS A 45 11.91 -2.20 -9.37
N LYS A 46 12.77 -1.20 -9.34
CA LYS A 46 12.74 -0.06 -10.27
C LYS A 46 11.36 0.59 -10.28
N ALA A 47 10.80 0.77 -9.08
CA ALA A 47 9.48 1.35 -8.92
C ALA A 47 9.52 2.87 -9.09
N ARG A 48 8.47 3.40 -9.70
CA ARG A 48 8.30 4.85 -9.87
C ARG A 48 7.04 5.34 -9.17
N THR A 49 6.20 4.41 -8.74
CA THR A 49 4.90 4.71 -8.16
C THR A 49 4.70 3.88 -6.90
N LEU A 50 4.24 4.55 -5.85
CA LEU A 50 3.81 3.92 -4.61
C LEU A 50 2.31 4.16 -4.46
N ILE A 51 1.56 3.12 -4.14
CA ILE A 51 0.13 3.22 -3.87
C ILE A 51 -0.07 3.03 -2.38
N LEU A 52 -0.77 3.97 -1.74
CA LEU A 52 -1.19 3.83 -0.35
C LEU A 52 -2.70 3.63 -0.32
N GLY A 53 -3.15 2.57 0.33
CA GLY A 53 -4.57 2.39 0.58
C GLY A 53 -5.05 3.46 1.56
N MET A 54 -6.13 4.14 1.23
CA MET A 54 -6.68 5.20 2.08
C MET A 54 -8.00 4.71 2.68
N PRO A 55 -8.02 4.42 3.98
CA PRO A 55 -9.21 3.82 4.62
C PRO A 55 -10.22 4.89 5.05
N TYR A 56 -10.87 5.51 4.08
CA TYR A 56 -11.97 6.42 4.38
C TYR A 56 -13.10 5.67 5.07
N ASN A 57 -13.85 6.36 5.92
CA ASN A 57 -15.11 5.82 6.40
C ASN A 57 -16.09 5.72 5.22
N ILE A 58 -17.15 4.92 5.38
CA ILE A 58 -18.12 4.71 4.29
C ILE A 58 -18.73 6.02 3.80
N ASP A 59 -18.94 6.98 4.71
CA ASP A 59 -19.47 8.30 4.35
C ASP A 59 -18.43 9.23 3.74
N GLY A 60 -17.18 8.77 3.58
CA GLY A 60 -16.11 9.57 3.01
C GLY A 60 -15.33 10.39 4.04
N SER A 61 -15.72 10.38 5.29
CA SER A 61 -15.00 11.11 6.33
C SER A 61 -13.65 10.45 6.65
N ILE A 62 -12.76 11.22 7.29
CA ILE A 62 -11.40 10.77 7.58
C ILE A 62 -11.29 10.32 9.04
N SER A 63 -10.96 9.05 9.25
CA SER A 63 -10.75 8.47 10.57
C SER A 63 -9.38 8.86 11.12
N LYS A 64 -9.13 8.51 12.39
CA LYS A 64 -7.80 8.64 12.98
C LYS A 64 -6.73 7.93 12.18
N HIS A 65 -7.05 6.70 11.74
CA HIS A 65 -6.10 5.90 10.96
C HIS A 65 -5.83 6.54 9.61
N ALA A 66 -6.86 7.06 8.96
CA ALA A 66 -6.69 7.76 7.69
C ALA A 66 -5.76 8.97 7.84
N LYS A 67 -5.84 9.67 8.96
CA LYS A 67 -4.92 10.79 9.23
C LYS A 67 -3.47 10.31 9.35
N ARG A 68 -3.25 9.13 9.93
CA ARG A 68 -1.91 8.54 10.02
C ARG A 68 -1.38 8.21 8.62
N VAL A 69 -2.23 7.69 7.75
CA VAL A 69 -1.87 7.41 6.35
C VAL A 69 -1.46 8.69 5.64
N LEU A 70 -2.21 9.78 5.83
CA LEU A 70 -1.86 11.08 5.24
C LEU A 70 -0.51 11.59 5.76
N GLY A 71 -0.25 11.42 7.05
CA GLY A 71 1.06 11.76 7.63
C GLY A 71 2.18 10.96 7.00
N PHE A 72 1.95 9.68 6.78
CA PHE A 72 2.94 8.82 6.14
C PHE A 72 3.15 9.21 4.67
N GLN A 73 2.10 9.60 3.97
CA GLN A 73 2.21 10.11 2.61
C GLN A 73 3.17 11.30 2.55
N ASN A 74 3.05 12.22 3.50
CA ASN A 74 3.95 13.37 3.56
C ASN A 74 5.41 12.94 3.77
N ILE A 75 5.64 11.95 4.61
CA ILE A 75 6.99 11.42 4.82
C ILE A 75 7.53 10.83 3.52
N LEU A 76 6.71 10.08 2.80
CA LEU A 76 7.12 9.49 1.52
C LEU A 76 7.46 10.55 0.48
N HIS A 77 6.67 11.62 0.40
CA HIS A 77 6.95 12.72 -0.53
C HIS A 77 8.30 13.39 -0.23
N LYS A 78 8.62 13.55 1.05
CA LYS A 78 9.89 14.16 1.45
C LYS A 78 11.08 13.22 1.26
N THR A 79 10.89 11.94 1.52
CA THR A 79 11.95 10.94 1.44
C THR A 79 12.25 10.55 -0.01
N PHE A 80 11.21 10.44 -0.82
CA PHE A 80 11.30 9.99 -2.20
C PHE A 80 10.64 11.02 -3.14
N PRO A 81 11.25 12.21 -3.31
CA PRO A 81 10.61 13.28 -4.08
C PRO A 81 10.39 12.94 -5.56
N GLU A 82 11.10 11.97 -6.09
CA GLU A 82 10.96 11.56 -7.49
C GLU A 82 9.93 10.45 -7.69
N ILE A 83 9.41 9.89 -6.60
CA ILE A 83 8.44 8.81 -6.68
C ILE A 83 7.04 9.40 -6.59
N ARG A 84 6.17 8.91 -7.46
CA ARG A 84 4.75 9.30 -7.44
C ARG A 84 4.04 8.51 -6.35
N VAL A 85 3.43 9.21 -5.40
CA VAL A 85 2.68 8.56 -4.30
C VAL A 85 1.20 8.83 -4.53
N ILE A 86 0.42 7.78 -4.68
CA ILE A 86 -1.00 7.84 -4.98
C ILE A 86 -1.79 7.27 -3.81
N LEU A 87 -2.82 8.00 -3.36
CA LEU A 87 -3.78 7.48 -2.40
C LEU A 87 -4.88 6.77 -3.16
N HIS A 88 -5.16 5.53 -2.78
CA HIS A 88 -6.22 4.75 -3.39
C HIS A 88 -7.33 4.50 -2.38
N ASP A 89 -8.56 4.89 -2.73
CA ASP A 89 -9.72 4.71 -1.85
C ASP A 89 -10.04 3.22 -1.75
N GLU A 90 -9.94 2.68 -0.54
CA GLU A 90 -10.14 1.25 -0.30
C GLU A 90 -11.45 0.93 0.44
N ARG A 91 -12.40 1.89 0.51
CA ARG A 91 -13.64 1.69 1.25
C ARG A 91 -14.40 0.43 0.86
N LEU A 92 -14.37 0.06 -0.41
CA LEU A 92 -15.16 -1.05 -0.94
C LEU A 92 -14.32 -2.12 -1.66
N THR A 93 -12.99 -2.09 -1.50
CA THR A 93 -12.10 -2.96 -2.26
C THR A 93 -11.79 -4.28 -1.58
N THR A 94 -11.79 -4.31 -0.26
CA THR A 94 -11.37 -5.49 0.49
C THR A 94 -12.50 -6.02 1.33
N SER A 95 -12.83 -7.30 1.23
CA SER A 95 -13.77 -7.97 2.10
C SER A 95 -13.04 -9.04 2.91
N GLU A 96 -13.58 -9.38 4.07
CA GLU A 96 -13.00 -10.43 4.91
C GLU A 96 -12.96 -11.78 4.19
N ALA A 97 -13.95 -12.03 3.33
CA ALA A 97 -14.01 -13.27 2.55
C ALA A 97 -12.81 -13.42 1.62
N SER A 98 -12.32 -12.31 1.07
CA SER A 98 -11.15 -12.32 0.19
C SER A 98 -9.87 -12.67 0.91
N LEU A 99 -9.83 -12.49 2.24
CA LEU A 99 -8.65 -12.74 3.06
C LEU A 99 -8.71 -14.08 3.78
N SER A 100 -9.82 -14.80 3.65
CA SER A 100 -10.00 -16.09 4.32
C SER A 100 -9.00 -17.12 3.81
N GLY A 101 -8.28 -17.76 4.72
CA GLY A 101 -7.30 -18.79 4.39
C GLY A 101 -5.95 -18.28 3.90
N VAL A 102 -5.72 -16.98 3.94
CA VAL A 102 -4.46 -16.38 3.53
C VAL A 102 -3.47 -16.36 4.72
N ASP A 103 -2.23 -16.78 4.48
CA ASP A 103 -1.21 -16.82 5.54
C ASP A 103 -0.74 -15.43 5.96
N ASP A 104 -0.56 -14.51 5.00
CA ASP A 104 -0.11 -13.15 5.27
C ASP A 104 -1.21 -12.16 4.87
N ILE A 105 -2.07 -11.86 5.82
CA ILE A 105 -3.25 -11.01 5.59
C ILE A 105 -2.87 -9.60 5.17
N ASP A 106 -1.86 -9.02 5.80
CA ASP A 106 -1.48 -7.63 5.51
C ASP A 106 -0.89 -7.48 4.11
N ALA A 107 -0.02 -8.41 3.71
CA ALA A 107 0.54 -8.41 2.37
C ALA A 107 -0.56 -8.67 1.33
N GLU A 108 -1.50 -9.56 1.63
CA GLU A 108 -2.63 -9.81 0.73
C GLU A 108 -3.55 -8.60 0.62
N SER A 109 -3.76 -7.87 1.72
CA SER A 109 -4.51 -6.60 1.67
C SER A 109 -3.84 -5.60 0.74
N ALA A 110 -2.52 -5.49 0.82
CA ALA A 110 -1.76 -4.63 -0.08
C ALA A 110 -1.91 -5.07 -1.54
N ARG A 111 -1.87 -6.39 -1.79
CA ARG A 111 -2.09 -6.92 -3.15
C ARG A 111 -3.46 -6.56 -3.68
N LEU A 112 -4.49 -6.67 -2.86
CA LEU A 112 -5.86 -6.34 -3.26
C LEU A 112 -6.04 -4.86 -3.56
N ILE A 113 -5.41 -3.99 -2.78
CA ILE A 113 -5.38 -2.55 -3.05
C ILE A 113 -4.75 -2.31 -4.42
N LEU A 114 -3.62 -2.95 -4.66
CA LEU A 114 -2.89 -2.81 -5.91
C LEU A 114 -3.68 -3.34 -7.10
N LEU A 115 -4.30 -4.51 -6.94
CA LEU A 115 -5.11 -5.11 -7.99
C LEU A 115 -6.29 -4.20 -8.36
N ASP A 116 -6.96 -3.64 -7.36
CA ASP A 116 -8.07 -2.72 -7.60
C ASP A 116 -7.59 -1.47 -8.34
N TYR A 117 -6.43 -0.94 -7.97
CA TYR A 117 -5.85 0.19 -8.66
C TYR A 117 -5.58 -0.14 -10.14
N ILE A 118 -4.98 -1.29 -10.39
CA ILE A 118 -4.66 -1.73 -11.76
C ILE A 118 -5.94 -1.89 -12.59
N GLU A 119 -6.97 -2.50 -12.03
CA GLU A 119 -8.22 -2.76 -12.74
C GLU A 119 -9.01 -1.49 -13.06
N ASN A 120 -8.80 -0.41 -12.31
CA ASN A 120 -9.55 0.83 -12.45
C ASN A 120 -8.75 1.98 -13.06
N HIS A 121 -7.55 1.71 -13.46
CA HIS A 121 -6.67 2.72 -14.09
C HIS A 121 -5.95 2.12 -15.34
#